data_6f18b9a873a20e1de1255da90877b720
#
_entry.id   6f18b9a873a20e1de1255da90877b720
#
_cell.length_a   1.000
_cell.length_b   1.000
_cell.length_c   1.000
_cell.angle_alpha   90.00
_cell.angle_beta   90.00
_cell.angle_gamma   90.00
#
_symmetry.space_group_name_H-M   'P 1'
#
loop_
_entity.id
_entity.type
_entity.pdbx_description
1 polymer ?
#
loop_
_entity_poly.entity_id
_entity_poly.type
_entity_poly.pdbx_seq_one_letter_code
_entity_poly.pdbx_strand_id
1 'polypeptide(L)'
;MLLFAVAIARCLKEESAPMPRLAFPSHLAALLPALLLLGCGEAAPQTEPPLPPEALEAVSDDPGADREKLARAVDALFSREDLGETRAVIVMHAGETAAERYVEGYGPQTRFVGWSMSKTVTAVLIGMLVADGRLRLDDSPPIPRWQRAGDPRGEITLRQLLQMRSGLRHEEKAEPVYASGEVRMMFLDGRDDMAAWAEAQPLEHEPGRVFQYSTPDSIVLSDVATRVLAPRGNAAARQQAMAEFLRARLAVPLKMDSLTGEYDAAGTLTGGSMIWATARDWAKFGEFLRHKGSVGGAQIVPRGWIEFMTRPSPRAPDYGAMTWLNRPSGEDRDVLFSDQGPASLFAAVGHLGQYVLVSPGQKLVVVRLGKTDDAERPALVAALAEIVALYPET
;
A
#
# COMPACT_ATOMS: atom_id res chain seq x y z
N MET A 1 -6.31 -18.69 -22.34
CA MET A 1 -4.86 -18.88 -22.31
C MET A 1 -4.27 -18.75 -23.73
N LEU A 2 -4.46 -17.62 -24.40
CA LEU A 2 -3.89 -17.35 -25.75
C LEU A 2 -3.96 -15.87 -26.18
N LEU A 3 -3.87 -14.90 -25.27
CA LEU A 3 -3.93 -13.47 -25.61
C LEU A 3 -2.80 -12.61 -25.00
N PHE A 4 -1.78 -13.23 -24.40
CA PHE A 4 -0.65 -12.50 -23.76
C PHE A 4 0.68 -12.63 -24.51
N ALA A 5 0.72 -13.21 -25.69
CA ALA A 5 1.98 -13.51 -26.42
C ALA A 5 2.31 -12.55 -27.56
N VAL A 6 1.58 -11.46 -27.78
CA VAL A 6 1.76 -10.60 -28.98
C VAL A 6 2.34 -9.20 -28.69
N ALA A 7 2.55 -8.82 -27.45
CA ALA A 7 2.99 -7.45 -27.07
C ALA A 7 4.52 -7.25 -26.91
N ILE A 8 5.36 -8.29 -27.01
CA ILE A 8 6.82 -8.16 -26.73
C ILE A 8 7.70 -8.00 -27.98
N ALA A 9 7.16 -7.98 -29.19
CA ALA A 9 7.97 -8.03 -30.42
C ALA A 9 8.08 -6.72 -31.22
N ARG A 10 7.97 -5.54 -30.59
CA ARG A 10 8.03 -4.27 -31.37
C ARG A 10 8.77 -3.11 -30.70
N CYS A 11 9.92 -3.36 -30.12
CA CYS A 11 10.80 -2.27 -29.64
C CYS A 11 12.29 -2.63 -29.66
N LEU A 12 12.80 -3.05 -30.80
CA LEU A 12 14.23 -3.11 -31.06
C LEU A 12 14.46 -2.86 -32.57
N LYS A 13 14.63 -1.60 -32.93
CA LYS A 13 15.44 -1.10 -34.06
C LYS A 13 15.16 0.37 -34.32
N GLU A 14 16.03 1.22 -33.85
CA GLU A 14 16.41 2.39 -34.61
C GLU A 14 17.83 2.81 -34.22
N GLU A 15 18.70 2.69 -35.22
CA GLU A 15 20.11 3.00 -35.18
C GLU A 15 20.37 4.50 -35.20
N SER A 16 21.44 4.89 -34.56
CA SER A 16 22.06 6.20 -34.52
C SER A 16 22.50 6.72 -35.90
N ALA A 17 22.15 7.95 -36.25
CA ALA A 17 22.78 8.72 -37.32
C ALA A 17 23.40 10.02 -36.75
N PRO A 18 24.59 10.44 -37.20
CA PRO A 18 25.30 11.59 -36.64
C PRO A 18 24.82 12.92 -37.23
N MET A 19 24.71 13.94 -36.36
CA MET A 19 24.36 15.31 -36.79
C MET A 19 25.53 16.07 -37.43
N PRO A 20 25.31 16.86 -38.47
CA PRO A 20 26.33 17.69 -39.06
C PRO A 20 26.54 19.02 -38.31
N ARG A 21 27.80 19.39 -38.13
CA ARG A 21 28.24 20.67 -37.57
C ARG A 21 27.96 21.79 -38.55
N LEU A 22 27.18 22.79 -38.18
CA LEU A 22 27.06 24.07 -38.89
C LEU A 22 27.97 25.13 -38.25
N ALA A 23 28.87 25.69 -39.07
CA ALA A 23 29.77 26.77 -38.68
C ALA A 23 29.06 28.12 -38.83
N PHE A 24 29.22 29.02 -37.87
CA PHE A 24 28.79 30.41 -37.93
C PHE A 24 29.96 31.33 -38.36
N PRO A 25 29.75 32.28 -39.25
CA PRO A 25 30.69 33.37 -39.49
C PRO A 25 30.37 34.57 -38.58
N SER A 26 31.44 35.10 -37.97
CA SER A 26 31.48 36.37 -37.24
C SER A 26 31.44 37.55 -38.17
N HIS A 27 30.55 38.56 -37.93
CA HIS A 27 30.81 39.99 -38.27
C HIS A 27 29.91 40.95 -37.45
N LEU A 28 30.62 41.82 -36.72
CA LEU A 28 30.48 43.26 -36.39
C LEU A 28 29.08 43.88 -36.04
N ALA A 29 29.04 44.29 -34.82
CA ALA A 29 28.76 45.60 -34.21
C ALA A 29 27.82 46.62 -34.89
N ALA A 30 26.79 47.07 -34.14
CA ALA A 30 26.42 48.47 -34.00
C ALA A 30 25.51 48.67 -32.76
N LEU A 31 25.90 49.65 -31.92
CA LEU A 31 25.25 50.16 -30.71
C LEU A 31 23.97 50.92 -31.02
N LEU A 32 22.90 50.69 -30.28
CA LEU A 32 21.87 51.68 -29.95
C LEU A 32 21.24 51.30 -28.59
N PRO A 33 21.20 52.24 -27.60
CA PRO A 33 20.50 52.00 -26.36
C PRO A 33 19.00 52.32 -26.53
N ALA A 34 18.16 51.31 -26.57
CA ALA A 34 16.73 51.52 -26.38
C ALA A 34 16.38 51.38 -24.93
N LEU A 35 15.96 52.51 -24.32
CA LEU A 35 15.37 52.60 -23.00
C LEU A 35 14.10 51.71 -22.94
N LEU A 36 14.21 50.50 -22.40
CA LEU A 36 13.06 49.67 -22.07
C LEU A 36 12.61 50.08 -20.63
N LEU A 37 11.55 50.85 -20.57
CA LEU A 37 10.70 50.97 -19.39
C LEU A 37 10.15 49.62 -19.05
N LEU A 38 10.75 48.95 -18.10
CA LEU A 38 10.18 47.78 -17.43
C LEU A 38 8.99 48.25 -16.59
N GLY A 39 7.80 48.22 -17.22
CA GLY A 39 6.56 48.21 -16.47
C GLY A 39 6.50 46.88 -15.68
N CYS A 40 6.58 46.97 -14.34
CA CYS A 40 6.13 45.90 -13.46
C CYS A 40 4.61 45.75 -13.66
N GLY A 41 4.22 44.98 -14.65
CA GLY A 41 2.87 44.46 -14.71
C GLY A 41 2.77 43.35 -13.63
N GLU A 42 2.03 43.61 -12.56
CA GLU A 42 1.52 42.56 -11.71
C GLU A 42 0.82 41.56 -12.64
N ALA A 43 1.34 40.33 -12.67
CA ALA A 43 0.66 39.25 -13.39
C ALA A 43 -0.75 39.15 -12.78
N ALA A 44 -1.77 39.37 -13.62
CA ALA A 44 -3.14 39.16 -13.19
C ALA A 44 -3.25 37.78 -12.54
N PRO A 45 -3.96 37.64 -11.43
CA PRO A 45 -4.16 36.34 -10.78
C PRO A 45 -4.72 35.40 -11.85
N GLN A 46 -3.98 34.32 -12.11
CA GLN A 46 -4.48 33.26 -13.00
C GLN A 46 -5.72 32.71 -12.32
N THR A 47 -6.89 33.03 -12.86
CA THR A 47 -8.14 32.41 -12.41
C THR A 47 -8.03 30.92 -12.71
N GLU A 48 -8.06 30.11 -11.65
CA GLU A 48 -8.10 28.66 -11.80
C GLU A 48 -9.26 28.27 -12.74
N PRO A 49 -9.06 27.27 -13.63
CA PRO A 49 -10.13 26.84 -14.52
C PRO A 49 -11.34 26.38 -13.71
N PRO A 50 -12.57 26.61 -14.24
CA PRO A 50 -13.78 26.18 -13.56
C PRO A 50 -13.76 24.66 -13.35
N LEU A 51 -14.17 24.21 -12.15
CA LEU A 51 -14.31 22.79 -11.85
C LEU A 51 -15.44 22.16 -12.69
N PRO A 52 -15.24 20.94 -13.21
CA PRO A 52 -16.33 20.21 -13.82
C PRO A 52 -17.41 19.88 -12.76
N PRO A 53 -18.70 19.88 -13.11
CA PRO A 53 -19.80 19.65 -12.16
C PRO A 53 -19.64 18.37 -11.34
N GLU A 54 -19.20 17.29 -11.97
CA GLU A 54 -18.96 15.98 -11.33
C GLU A 54 -17.89 16.01 -10.23
N ALA A 55 -16.95 16.95 -10.28
CA ALA A 55 -15.95 17.12 -9.23
C ALA A 55 -16.58 17.66 -7.94
N LEU A 56 -17.51 18.62 -8.06
CA LEU A 56 -18.25 19.15 -6.90
C LEU A 56 -19.32 18.17 -6.38
N GLU A 57 -19.96 17.41 -7.27
CA GLU A 57 -20.92 16.37 -6.90
C GLU A 57 -20.29 15.23 -6.09
N ALA A 58 -19.01 14.96 -6.34
CA ALA A 58 -18.24 13.94 -5.61
C ALA A 58 -17.94 14.31 -4.15
N VAL A 59 -18.12 15.59 -3.76
CA VAL A 59 -17.79 16.12 -2.43
C VAL A 59 -19.06 16.47 -1.67
N SER A 60 -19.16 16.00 -0.42
CA SER A 60 -20.28 16.29 0.46
C SER A 60 -20.44 17.80 0.73
N ASP A 61 -21.61 18.23 1.22
CA ASP A 61 -21.87 19.64 1.54
C ASP A 61 -21.06 20.14 2.74
N ASP A 62 -20.71 19.24 3.67
CA ASP A 62 -19.85 19.51 4.82
C ASP A 62 -18.69 18.49 4.89
N PRO A 63 -17.64 18.68 4.10
CA PRO A 63 -16.52 17.72 4.03
C PRO A 63 -15.51 17.88 5.19
N GLY A 64 -15.69 18.85 6.08
CA GLY A 64 -14.72 19.19 7.13
C GLY A 64 -13.48 19.94 6.64
N ALA A 65 -13.48 20.38 5.39
CA ALA A 65 -12.47 21.21 4.74
C ALA A 65 -13.13 22.13 3.71
N ASP A 66 -12.35 22.99 3.06
CA ASP A 66 -12.85 23.78 1.93
C ASP A 66 -13.33 22.88 0.82
N ARG A 67 -14.62 22.95 0.50
CA ARG A 67 -15.30 22.05 -0.44
C ARG A 67 -14.74 22.15 -1.86
N GLU A 68 -14.47 23.37 -2.32
CA GLU A 68 -13.94 23.57 -3.68
C GLU A 68 -12.50 23.08 -3.79
N LYS A 69 -11.66 23.37 -2.79
CA LYS A 69 -10.27 22.87 -2.75
C LYS A 69 -10.23 21.34 -2.70
N LEU A 70 -11.11 20.73 -1.90
CA LEU A 70 -11.19 19.26 -1.87
C LEU A 70 -11.65 18.70 -3.21
N ALA A 71 -12.64 19.31 -3.86
CA ALA A 71 -13.11 18.91 -5.18
C ALA A 71 -11.99 18.99 -6.21
N ARG A 72 -11.18 20.05 -6.21
CA ARG A 72 -10.01 20.21 -7.10
C ARG A 72 -8.95 19.15 -6.83
N ALA A 73 -8.61 18.90 -5.58
CA ALA A 73 -7.60 17.90 -5.22
C ALA A 73 -8.04 16.47 -5.58
N VAL A 74 -9.32 16.15 -5.40
CA VAL A 74 -9.90 14.86 -5.82
C VAL A 74 -9.96 14.78 -7.35
N ASP A 75 -10.40 15.84 -8.05
CA ASP A 75 -10.46 15.87 -9.51
C ASP A 75 -9.07 15.69 -10.15
N ALA A 76 -8.05 16.30 -9.57
CA ALA A 76 -6.67 16.16 -10.04
C ALA A 76 -6.19 14.70 -10.07
N LEU A 77 -6.66 13.85 -9.14
CA LEU A 77 -6.33 12.42 -9.14
C LEU A 77 -6.91 11.67 -10.36
N PHE A 78 -7.97 12.18 -10.99
CA PHE A 78 -8.61 11.57 -12.16
C PHE A 78 -8.22 12.24 -13.47
N SER A 79 -7.83 13.51 -13.46
CA SER A 79 -7.61 14.31 -14.66
C SER A 79 -6.13 14.46 -15.06
N ARG A 80 -5.19 14.32 -14.11
CA ARG A 80 -3.76 14.45 -14.38
C ARG A 80 -3.19 13.15 -14.95
N GLU A 81 -2.56 13.25 -16.11
CA GLU A 81 -1.95 12.11 -16.83
C GLU A 81 -0.70 11.54 -16.11
N ASP A 82 0.03 12.39 -15.37
CA ASP A 82 1.26 12.01 -14.66
C ASP A 82 1.02 11.23 -13.34
N LEU A 83 -0.24 10.96 -12.99
CA LEU A 83 -0.62 10.20 -11.79
C LEU A 83 -1.00 8.74 -12.08
N GLY A 84 -0.99 8.33 -13.35
CA GLY A 84 -1.55 7.07 -13.79
C GLY A 84 -3.08 7.03 -13.70
N GLU A 85 -3.67 5.85 -13.78
CA GLU A 85 -5.13 5.65 -13.79
C GLU A 85 -5.68 5.59 -12.36
N THR A 86 -6.45 6.58 -11.93
CA THR A 86 -7.25 6.50 -10.70
C THR A 86 -8.63 5.91 -10.99
N ARG A 87 -9.02 4.88 -10.26
CA ARG A 87 -10.30 4.16 -10.44
C ARG A 87 -11.32 4.48 -9.36
N ALA A 88 -10.85 4.69 -8.14
CA ALA A 88 -11.70 5.06 -7.01
C ALA A 88 -10.94 5.93 -6.02
N VAL A 89 -11.63 6.94 -5.47
CA VAL A 89 -11.16 7.76 -4.34
C VAL A 89 -12.28 7.85 -3.32
N ILE A 90 -11.94 7.62 -2.04
CA ILE A 90 -12.81 7.94 -0.91
C ILE A 90 -12.01 8.77 0.09
N VAL A 91 -12.57 9.86 0.52
CA VAL A 91 -12.08 10.67 1.64
C VAL A 91 -13.10 10.58 2.76
N MET A 92 -12.67 10.15 3.94
CA MET A 92 -13.49 10.15 5.15
C MET A 92 -12.90 11.13 6.16
N HIS A 93 -13.74 11.98 6.72
CA HIS A 93 -13.37 12.87 7.80
C HIS A 93 -14.31 12.69 8.98
N ALA A 94 -13.76 12.53 10.18
CA ALA A 94 -14.50 12.33 11.43
C ALA A 94 -15.52 11.18 11.41
N GLY A 95 -15.32 10.18 10.54
CA GLY A 95 -16.19 9.01 10.37
C GLY A 95 -17.25 9.15 9.27
N GLU A 96 -17.37 10.33 8.66
CA GLU A 96 -18.31 10.60 7.55
C GLU A 96 -17.57 10.65 6.21
N THR A 97 -18.28 10.33 5.12
CA THR A 97 -17.73 10.43 3.76
C THR A 97 -17.69 11.89 3.32
N ALA A 98 -16.48 12.44 3.21
CA ALA A 98 -16.22 13.80 2.73
C ALA A 98 -16.20 13.87 1.20
N ALA A 99 -15.62 12.86 0.54
CA ALA A 99 -15.67 12.73 -0.91
C ALA A 99 -15.68 11.26 -1.33
N GLU A 100 -16.36 10.98 -2.46
CA GLU A 100 -16.42 9.67 -3.08
C GLU A 100 -16.55 9.81 -4.59
N ARG A 101 -15.59 9.25 -5.35
CA ARG A 101 -15.60 9.30 -6.82
C ARG A 101 -15.03 8.01 -7.42
N TYR A 102 -15.60 7.65 -8.57
CA TYR A 102 -15.18 6.50 -9.38
C TYR A 102 -15.03 6.95 -10.83
N VAL A 103 -14.06 6.37 -11.55
CA VAL A 103 -13.99 6.54 -13.00
C VAL A 103 -15.06 5.68 -13.68
N GLU A 104 -15.41 6.00 -14.90
CA GLU A 104 -16.36 5.23 -15.70
C GLU A 104 -15.99 3.73 -15.75
N GLY A 105 -16.99 2.86 -15.62
CA GLY A 105 -16.82 1.41 -15.55
C GLY A 105 -16.55 0.86 -14.13
N TYR A 106 -16.32 1.72 -13.13
CA TYR A 106 -16.12 1.35 -11.73
C TYR A 106 -17.22 1.99 -10.86
N GLY A 107 -17.42 1.45 -9.66
CA GLY A 107 -18.44 1.96 -8.76
C GLY A 107 -18.36 1.37 -7.36
N PRO A 108 -19.36 1.72 -6.49
CA PRO A 108 -19.35 1.34 -5.06
C PRO A 108 -19.31 -0.17 -4.81
N GLN A 109 -19.72 -0.99 -5.78
CA GLN A 109 -19.72 -2.46 -5.67
C GLN A 109 -18.49 -3.12 -6.30
N THR A 110 -17.64 -2.34 -6.97
CA THR A 110 -16.40 -2.86 -7.58
C THR A 110 -15.43 -3.28 -6.50
N ARG A 111 -14.97 -4.53 -6.52
CA ARG A 111 -13.88 -5.00 -5.67
C ARG A 111 -12.54 -4.69 -6.31
N PHE A 112 -11.63 -4.18 -5.51
CA PHE A 112 -10.25 -3.90 -5.88
C PHE A 112 -9.31 -4.79 -5.11
N VAL A 113 -8.29 -5.31 -5.79
CA VAL A 113 -7.20 -6.04 -5.13
C VAL A 113 -6.41 -5.09 -4.25
N GLY A 114 -6.17 -5.49 -3.01
CA GLY A 114 -5.39 -4.70 -2.06
C GLY A 114 -3.90 -4.70 -2.36
N TRP A 115 -3.42 -5.69 -3.11
CA TRP A 115 -1.99 -5.94 -3.20
C TRP A 115 -1.38 -5.93 -1.80
N SER A 116 -0.26 -5.25 -1.61
CA SER A 116 0.42 -5.24 -0.30
C SER A 116 -0.36 -4.57 0.84
N MET A 117 -1.50 -3.89 0.59
CA MET A 117 -2.43 -3.52 1.67
C MET A 117 -2.93 -4.76 2.44
N SER A 118 -2.94 -5.93 1.79
CA SER A 118 -3.26 -7.22 2.40
C SER A 118 -2.37 -7.57 3.59
N LYS A 119 -1.12 -7.12 3.59
CA LYS A 119 -0.18 -7.33 4.69
C LYS A 119 -0.68 -6.69 6.00
N THR A 120 -1.25 -5.49 5.91
CA THR A 120 -1.83 -4.79 7.07
C THR A 120 -3.05 -5.56 7.62
N VAL A 121 -3.88 -6.12 6.73
CA VAL A 121 -4.99 -7.01 7.14
C VAL A 121 -4.45 -8.25 7.84
N THR A 122 -3.44 -8.91 7.29
CA THR A 122 -2.80 -10.08 7.89
C THR A 122 -2.22 -9.77 9.27
N ALA A 123 -1.58 -8.61 9.46
CA ALA A 123 -1.09 -8.18 10.78
C ALA A 123 -2.24 -8.03 11.80
N VAL A 124 -3.40 -7.51 11.37
CA VAL A 124 -4.60 -7.42 12.24
C VAL A 124 -5.08 -8.81 12.62
N LEU A 125 -5.14 -9.79 11.70
CA LEU A 125 -5.55 -11.16 11.97
C LEU A 125 -4.58 -11.86 12.94
N ILE A 126 -3.27 -11.67 12.79
CA ILE A 126 -2.26 -12.13 13.74
C ILE A 126 -2.49 -11.50 15.11
N GLY A 127 -2.81 -10.20 15.17
CA GLY A 127 -3.11 -9.49 16.41
C GLY A 127 -4.29 -10.09 17.18
N MET A 128 -5.32 -10.53 16.47
CA MET A 128 -6.45 -11.23 17.08
C MET A 128 -6.03 -12.56 17.69
N LEU A 129 -5.18 -13.34 17.00
CA LEU A 129 -4.66 -14.62 17.54
C LEU A 129 -3.72 -14.44 18.73
N VAL A 130 -2.94 -13.35 18.75
CA VAL A 130 -2.12 -12.99 19.91
C VAL A 130 -3.02 -12.57 21.09
N ALA A 131 -4.06 -11.78 20.83
CA ALA A 131 -5.04 -11.39 21.86
C ALA A 131 -5.81 -12.58 22.43
N ASP A 132 -6.10 -13.58 21.60
CA ASP A 132 -6.73 -14.84 22.02
C ASP A 132 -5.76 -15.77 22.78
N GLY A 133 -4.49 -15.38 22.97
CA GLY A 133 -3.45 -16.17 23.63
C GLY A 133 -2.97 -17.39 22.84
N ARG A 134 -3.31 -17.46 21.55
CA ARG A 134 -2.97 -18.58 20.65
C ARG A 134 -1.58 -18.43 20.02
N LEU A 135 -1.06 -17.20 19.96
CA LEU A 135 0.27 -16.85 19.50
C LEU A 135 0.93 -15.89 20.50
N ARG A 136 2.24 -15.84 20.50
CA ARG A 136 3.02 -14.87 21.29
C ARG A 136 3.97 -14.12 20.36
N LEU A 137 4.02 -12.81 20.54
CA LEU A 137 4.75 -11.91 19.64
C LEU A 137 6.27 -12.19 19.60
N ASP A 138 6.84 -12.59 20.73
CA ASP A 138 8.28 -12.81 20.88
C ASP A 138 8.70 -14.29 20.83
N ASP A 139 7.74 -15.19 20.56
CA ASP A 139 8.05 -16.60 20.35
C ASP A 139 8.33 -16.86 18.85
N SER A 140 9.09 -17.93 18.60
CA SER A 140 9.23 -18.49 17.25
C SER A 140 7.91 -19.10 16.80
N PRO A 141 7.46 -18.84 15.57
CA PRO A 141 6.22 -19.39 15.06
C PRO A 141 6.27 -20.93 14.96
N PRO A 142 5.13 -21.63 15.08
CA PRO A 142 5.08 -23.09 15.11
C PRO A 142 5.22 -23.71 13.71
N ILE A 143 6.37 -23.45 13.06
CA ILE A 143 6.71 -23.96 11.73
C ILE A 143 7.60 -25.22 11.90
N PRO A 144 7.10 -26.42 11.60
CA PRO A 144 7.81 -27.67 11.95
C PRO A 144 9.22 -27.77 11.38
N ARG A 145 9.47 -27.25 10.18
CA ARG A 145 10.80 -27.30 9.57
C ARG A 145 11.82 -26.40 10.30
N TRP A 146 11.38 -25.27 10.86
CA TRP A 146 12.25 -24.35 11.59
C TRP A 146 12.55 -24.83 13.04
N GLN A 147 11.71 -25.70 13.57
CA GLN A 147 11.87 -26.28 14.92
C GLN A 147 12.82 -27.49 14.97
N ARG A 148 13.50 -27.81 13.86
CA ARG A 148 14.49 -28.88 13.81
C ARG A 148 15.75 -28.47 14.56
N ALA A 149 16.37 -29.39 15.28
CA ALA A 149 17.60 -29.12 16.01
C ALA A 149 18.69 -28.58 15.08
N GLY A 150 19.25 -27.44 15.43
CA GLY A 150 20.30 -26.78 14.65
C GLY A 150 19.82 -25.94 13.47
N ASP A 151 18.52 -25.80 13.22
CA ASP A 151 17.99 -24.87 12.21
C ASP A 151 17.95 -23.44 12.78
N PRO A 152 18.75 -22.50 12.27
CA PRO A 152 18.82 -21.15 12.83
C PRO A 152 17.54 -20.35 12.61
N ARG A 153 16.65 -20.77 11.69
CA ARG A 153 15.34 -20.12 11.47
C ARG A 153 14.39 -20.31 12.66
N GLY A 154 14.67 -21.28 13.53
CA GLY A 154 13.96 -21.43 14.81
C GLY A 154 14.11 -20.24 15.76
N GLU A 155 15.05 -19.32 15.50
CA GLU A 155 15.23 -18.08 16.27
C GLU A 155 14.40 -16.91 15.73
N ILE A 156 13.79 -17.05 14.53
CA ILE A 156 12.91 -16.03 13.99
C ILE A 156 11.65 -15.94 14.87
N THR A 157 11.37 -14.73 15.37
CA THR A 157 10.16 -14.47 16.15
C THR A 157 9.01 -13.94 15.28
N LEU A 158 7.78 -14.06 15.77
CA LEU A 158 6.59 -13.51 15.13
C LEU A 158 6.73 -11.98 14.95
N ARG A 159 7.34 -11.29 15.93
CA ARG A 159 7.66 -9.85 15.84
C ARG A 159 8.56 -9.52 14.66
N GLN A 160 9.59 -10.32 14.43
CA GLN A 160 10.56 -10.08 13.38
C GLN A 160 9.94 -10.27 11.98
N LEU A 161 9.09 -11.26 11.79
CA LEU A 161 8.29 -11.44 10.58
C LEU A 161 7.38 -10.23 10.33
N LEU A 162 6.59 -9.81 11.33
CA LEU A 162 5.71 -8.66 11.23
C LEU A 162 6.46 -7.36 10.90
N GLN A 163 7.68 -7.21 11.36
CA GLN A 163 8.53 -6.03 11.16
C GLN A 163 9.49 -6.16 9.98
N MET A 164 9.31 -7.16 9.10
CA MET A 164 10.17 -7.37 7.91
C MET A 164 11.66 -7.52 8.27
N ARG A 165 11.94 -8.30 9.31
CA ARG A 165 13.29 -8.52 9.85
C ARG A 165 13.57 -10.00 10.09
N SER A 166 12.98 -10.89 9.31
CA SER A 166 13.18 -12.34 9.43
C SER A 166 14.62 -12.76 9.14
N GLY A 167 15.30 -12.05 8.25
CA GLY A 167 16.62 -12.43 7.73
C GLY A 167 16.57 -13.53 6.68
N LEU A 168 15.38 -14.00 6.29
CA LEU A 168 15.21 -14.96 5.19
C LEU A 168 15.64 -14.30 3.87
N ARG A 169 16.35 -15.07 3.03
CA ARG A 169 16.72 -14.60 1.71
C ARG A 169 15.49 -14.31 0.87
N HIS A 170 15.41 -13.08 0.37
CA HIS A 170 14.32 -12.63 -0.45
C HIS A 170 14.74 -11.49 -1.38
N GLU A 171 14.17 -11.48 -2.56
CA GLU A 171 14.28 -10.40 -3.53
C GLU A 171 12.88 -10.05 -4.02
N GLU A 172 12.33 -8.92 -3.52
CA GLU A 172 10.96 -8.50 -3.83
C GLU A 172 10.83 -8.09 -5.30
N LYS A 173 11.83 -7.38 -5.83
CA LYS A 173 11.90 -6.95 -7.23
C LYS A 173 13.17 -7.47 -7.86
N ALA A 174 13.10 -7.93 -9.10
CA ALA A 174 14.27 -8.35 -9.88
C ALA A 174 14.09 -8.00 -11.36
N GLU A 175 15.20 -7.94 -12.06
CA GLU A 175 15.23 -7.81 -13.52
C GLU A 175 15.98 -9.03 -14.10
N PRO A 176 15.29 -9.88 -14.88
CA PRO A 176 13.90 -9.80 -15.29
C PRO A 176 12.91 -10.12 -14.15
N VAL A 177 11.68 -9.57 -14.21
CA VAL A 177 10.68 -9.64 -13.13
C VAL A 177 10.37 -11.05 -12.64
N TYR A 178 10.42 -12.06 -13.51
CA TYR A 178 10.18 -13.47 -13.17
C TYR A 178 11.30 -14.09 -12.30
N ALA A 179 12.43 -13.40 -12.13
CA ALA A 179 13.50 -13.84 -11.24
C ALA A 179 13.23 -13.42 -9.79
N SER A 180 12.33 -12.47 -9.54
CA SER A 180 12.02 -12.03 -8.18
C SER A 180 11.42 -13.17 -7.34
N GLY A 181 11.74 -13.17 -6.05
CA GLY A 181 11.20 -14.14 -5.10
C GLY A 181 9.69 -14.03 -4.96
N GLU A 182 9.13 -12.81 -5.02
CA GLU A 182 7.70 -12.59 -4.97
C GLU A 182 6.98 -13.27 -6.15
N VAL A 183 7.42 -13.00 -7.39
CA VAL A 183 6.80 -13.56 -8.59
C VAL A 183 6.97 -15.07 -8.65
N ARG A 184 8.12 -15.60 -8.26
CA ARG A 184 8.35 -17.04 -8.19
C ARG A 184 7.44 -17.73 -7.19
N MET A 185 7.31 -17.16 -5.98
CA MET A 185 6.44 -17.70 -4.95
C MET A 185 4.97 -17.65 -5.37
N MET A 186 4.49 -16.51 -5.88
CA MET A 186 3.07 -16.28 -6.10
C MET A 186 2.55 -16.89 -7.42
N PHE A 187 3.37 -16.91 -8.47
CA PHE A 187 2.88 -17.18 -9.83
C PHE A 187 3.61 -18.31 -10.55
N LEU A 188 4.77 -18.75 -10.06
CA LEU A 188 5.59 -19.76 -10.72
C LEU A 188 5.76 -21.00 -9.83
N ASP A 189 6.99 -21.29 -9.43
CA ASP A 189 7.38 -22.55 -8.75
C ASP A 189 6.84 -22.67 -7.31
N GLY A 190 6.48 -21.57 -6.66
CA GLY A 190 5.88 -21.57 -5.31
C GLY A 190 4.35 -21.54 -5.26
N ARG A 191 3.66 -21.29 -6.38
CA ARG A 191 2.24 -20.94 -6.44
C ARG A 191 1.27 -21.94 -5.79
N ASP A 192 1.60 -23.24 -5.78
CA ASP A 192 0.72 -24.28 -5.27
C ASP A 192 0.83 -24.44 -3.74
N ASP A 193 1.98 -24.07 -3.15
CA ASP A 193 2.25 -24.01 -1.71
C ASP A 193 3.24 -22.90 -1.41
N MET A 194 2.71 -21.68 -1.38
CA MET A 194 3.50 -20.46 -1.21
C MET A 194 4.23 -20.46 0.13
N ALA A 195 3.59 -20.97 1.18
CA ALA A 195 4.19 -21.04 2.51
C ALA A 195 5.37 -22.01 2.56
N ALA A 196 5.26 -23.19 1.96
CA ALA A 196 6.37 -24.14 1.90
C ALA A 196 7.56 -23.55 1.13
N TRP A 197 7.31 -22.79 0.05
CA TRP A 197 8.33 -22.08 -0.71
C TRP A 197 9.02 -21.02 0.14
N ALA A 198 8.26 -20.17 0.84
CA ALA A 198 8.78 -19.10 1.69
C ALA A 198 9.57 -19.67 2.89
N GLU A 199 9.01 -20.66 3.59
CA GLU A 199 9.64 -21.33 4.72
C GLU A 199 10.93 -22.08 4.33
N ALA A 200 11.10 -22.45 3.06
CA ALA A 200 12.30 -23.13 2.58
C ALA A 200 13.48 -22.20 2.34
N GLN A 201 13.27 -20.88 2.31
CA GLN A 201 14.36 -19.95 2.05
C GLN A 201 15.40 -20.02 3.17
N PRO A 202 16.71 -19.97 2.83
CA PRO A 202 17.77 -19.92 3.82
C PRO A 202 17.81 -18.55 4.51
N LEU A 203 18.47 -18.47 5.67
CA LEU A 203 18.86 -17.18 6.23
C LEU A 203 19.99 -16.56 5.40
N GLU A 204 19.87 -15.29 5.09
CA GLU A 204 20.90 -14.43 4.52
C GLU A 204 21.49 -13.51 5.59
N HIS A 205 20.67 -13.17 6.59
CA HIS A 205 21.03 -12.35 7.73
C HIS A 205 20.56 -12.99 9.03
N GLU A 206 21.22 -12.66 10.15
CA GLU A 206 20.70 -13.02 11.47
C GLU A 206 19.30 -12.40 11.69
N PRO A 207 18.35 -13.14 12.26
CA PRO A 207 17.03 -12.62 12.55
C PRO A 207 17.08 -11.30 13.34
N GLY A 208 16.32 -10.31 12.89
CA GLY A 208 16.24 -9.00 13.54
C GLY A 208 17.31 -7.99 13.16
N ARG A 209 18.33 -8.33 12.38
CA ARG A 209 19.47 -7.45 12.05
C ARG A 209 19.22 -6.49 10.91
N VAL A 210 18.49 -6.92 9.89
CA VAL A 210 18.25 -6.14 8.67
C VAL A 210 16.73 -6.02 8.44
N PHE A 211 16.29 -4.85 8.00
CA PHE A 211 14.97 -4.67 7.42
C PHE A 211 15.05 -5.01 5.94
N GLN A 212 14.18 -5.91 5.49
CA GLN A 212 14.02 -6.23 4.09
C GLN A 212 12.53 -6.46 3.80
N TYR A 213 11.92 -5.56 3.03
CA TYR A 213 10.51 -5.71 2.69
C TYR A 213 10.29 -7.03 1.96
N SER A 214 9.33 -7.84 2.45
CA SER A 214 9.22 -9.25 2.06
C SER A 214 7.76 -9.69 1.99
N THR A 215 7.28 -9.99 0.80
CA THR A 215 5.99 -10.67 0.60
C THR A 215 6.00 -12.10 1.17
N PRO A 216 7.08 -12.91 1.06
CA PRO A 216 7.19 -14.20 1.75
C PRO A 216 6.96 -14.14 3.26
N ASP A 217 7.48 -13.14 3.98
CA ASP A 217 7.24 -13.01 5.42
C ASP A 217 5.74 -12.93 5.75
N SER A 218 4.96 -12.25 4.92
CA SER A 218 3.50 -12.14 5.10
C SER A 218 2.76 -13.43 4.76
N ILE A 219 3.26 -14.22 3.80
CA ILE A 219 2.72 -15.55 3.49
C ILE A 219 3.02 -16.54 4.64
N VAL A 220 4.22 -16.48 5.19
CA VAL A 220 4.56 -17.26 6.41
C VAL A 220 3.61 -16.91 7.57
N LEU A 221 3.32 -15.62 7.79
CA LEU A 221 2.35 -15.19 8.81
C LEU A 221 0.94 -15.71 8.52
N SER A 222 0.50 -15.72 7.27
CA SER A 222 -0.80 -16.28 6.87
C SER A 222 -0.87 -17.79 7.13
N ASP A 223 0.22 -18.51 6.84
CA ASP A 223 0.31 -19.94 7.15
C ASP A 223 0.32 -20.22 8.65
N VAL A 224 1.08 -19.45 9.42
CA VAL A 224 1.09 -19.52 10.90
C VAL A 224 -0.32 -19.35 11.46
N ALA A 225 -1.07 -18.34 11.00
CA ALA A 225 -2.47 -18.15 11.38
C ALA A 225 -3.31 -19.37 11.03
N THR A 226 -3.17 -19.88 9.81
CA THR A 226 -3.90 -21.03 9.32
C THR A 226 -3.58 -22.30 10.10
N ARG A 227 -2.31 -22.56 10.43
CA ARG A 227 -1.88 -23.69 11.28
C ARG A 227 -2.50 -23.63 12.66
N VAL A 228 -2.58 -22.43 13.24
CA VAL A 228 -3.22 -22.23 14.55
C VAL A 228 -4.73 -22.46 14.49
N LEU A 229 -5.39 -22.08 13.39
CA LEU A 229 -6.84 -22.25 13.21
C LEU A 229 -7.23 -23.70 12.86
N ALA A 230 -6.43 -24.36 12.03
CA ALA A 230 -6.68 -25.72 11.52
C ALA A 230 -5.42 -26.62 11.59
N PRO A 231 -4.92 -27.00 12.78
CA PRO A 231 -3.60 -27.64 12.96
C PRO A 231 -3.49 -29.02 12.31
N ARG A 232 -4.60 -29.67 11.99
CA ARG A 232 -4.67 -30.99 11.33
C ARG A 232 -5.52 -30.97 10.08
N GLY A 233 -5.85 -29.76 9.55
CA GLY A 233 -6.70 -29.61 8.38
C GLY A 233 -5.97 -29.99 7.09
N ASN A 234 -6.71 -30.64 6.18
CA ASN A 234 -6.30 -30.68 4.78
C ASN A 234 -6.48 -29.29 4.14
N ALA A 235 -6.07 -29.11 2.88
CA ALA A 235 -6.12 -27.81 2.18
C ALA A 235 -7.50 -27.14 2.25
N ALA A 236 -8.59 -27.89 2.01
CA ALA A 236 -9.95 -27.37 2.07
C ALA A 236 -10.34 -26.91 3.48
N ALA A 237 -10.01 -27.69 4.51
CA ALA A 237 -10.30 -27.33 5.91
C ALA A 237 -9.46 -26.13 6.37
N ARG A 238 -8.22 -25.99 5.90
CA ARG A 238 -7.34 -24.87 6.16
C ARG A 238 -7.91 -23.58 5.54
N GLN A 239 -8.26 -23.64 4.26
CA GLN A 239 -8.91 -22.52 3.56
C GLN A 239 -10.21 -22.11 4.25
N GLN A 240 -11.10 -23.08 4.55
CA GLN A 240 -12.36 -22.79 5.21
C GLN A 240 -12.17 -22.11 6.57
N ALA A 241 -11.26 -22.64 7.42
CA ALA A 241 -11.02 -22.09 8.74
C ALA A 241 -10.50 -20.64 8.68
N MET A 242 -9.59 -20.34 7.73
CA MET A 242 -9.05 -19.01 7.56
C MET A 242 -10.07 -18.03 6.96
N ALA A 243 -10.85 -18.49 5.97
CA ALA A 243 -11.94 -17.68 5.38
C ALA A 243 -13.02 -17.34 6.43
N GLU A 244 -13.39 -18.31 7.26
CA GLU A 244 -14.35 -18.10 8.33
C GLU A 244 -13.80 -17.15 9.41
N PHE A 245 -12.53 -17.28 9.76
CA PHE A 245 -11.87 -16.37 10.71
C PHE A 245 -11.83 -14.95 10.18
N LEU A 246 -11.40 -14.74 8.93
CA LEU A 246 -11.42 -13.43 8.25
C LEU A 246 -12.82 -12.82 8.26
N ARG A 247 -13.83 -13.62 7.89
CA ARG A 247 -15.22 -13.17 7.85
C ARG A 247 -15.76 -12.85 9.24
N ALA A 248 -15.66 -13.77 10.19
CA ALA A 248 -16.31 -13.64 11.48
C ALA A 248 -15.62 -12.62 12.40
N ARG A 249 -14.29 -12.52 12.33
CA ARG A 249 -13.52 -11.69 13.26
C ARG A 249 -13.21 -10.30 12.70
N LEU A 250 -13.23 -10.11 11.38
CA LEU A 250 -12.93 -8.82 10.75
C LEU A 250 -14.10 -8.32 9.89
N ALA A 251 -14.50 -9.06 8.84
CA ALA A 251 -15.46 -8.56 7.88
C ALA A 251 -16.83 -8.21 8.52
N VAL A 252 -17.41 -9.12 9.29
CA VAL A 252 -18.71 -8.93 9.93
C VAL A 252 -18.71 -7.78 10.95
N PRO A 253 -17.77 -7.70 11.91
CA PRO A 253 -17.73 -6.59 12.85
C PRO A 253 -17.57 -5.21 12.19
N LEU A 254 -16.76 -5.13 11.13
CA LEU A 254 -16.51 -3.89 10.40
C LEU A 254 -17.56 -3.61 9.32
N LYS A 255 -18.53 -4.52 9.08
CA LYS A 255 -19.50 -4.45 7.97
C LYS A 255 -18.81 -4.30 6.61
N MET A 256 -17.71 -5.05 6.41
CA MET A 256 -16.98 -5.11 5.16
C MET A 256 -17.47 -6.31 4.35
N ASP A 257 -18.69 -6.24 3.84
CA ASP A 257 -19.39 -7.38 3.20
C ASP A 257 -18.72 -7.84 1.89
N SER A 258 -17.88 -7.00 1.30
CA SER A 258 -17.14 -7.30 0.09
C SER A 258 -15.76 -7.94 0.33
N LEU A 259 -15.27 -7.93 1.59
CA LEU A 259 -13.94 -8.42 1.94
C LEU A 259 -13.80 -9.91 1.66
N THR A 260 -12.82 -10.28 0.84
CA THR A 260 -12.50 -11.68 0.52
C THR A 260 -11.02 -11.85 0.27
N GLY A 261 -10.51 -13.06 0.43
CA GLY A 261 -9.11 -13.41 0.15
C GLY A 261 -9.02 -14.55 -0.87
N GLU A 262 -7.89 -14.62 -1.56
CA GLU A 262 -7.51 -15.77 -2.37
C GLU A 262 -6.61 -16.72 -1.58
N TYR A 263 -6.56 -17.97 -2.02
CA TYR A 263 -5.84 -19.04 -1.33
C TYR A 263 -5.06 -19.86 -2.35
N ASP A 264 -3.90 -20.37 -1.95
CA ASP A 264 -3.14 -21.32 -2.73
C ASP A 264 -3.74 -22.75 -2.65
N ALA A 265 -3.18 -23.69 -3.40
CA ALA A 265 -3.66 -25.08 -3.40
C ALA A 265 -3.43 -25.80 -2.07
N ALA A 266 -2.53 -25.32 -1.21
CA ALA A 266 -2.32 -25.83 0.14
C ALA A 266 -3.32 -25.25 1.16
N GLY A 267 -4.20 -24.33 0.75
CA GLY A 267 -5.22 -23.69 1.58
C GLY A 267 -4.68 -22.55 2.44
N THR A 268 -3.55 -21.96 2.06
CA THR A 268 -2.96 -20.79 2.72
C THR A 268 -3.51 -19.53 2.09
N LEU A 269 -3.95 -18.58 2.93
CA LEU A 269 -4.37 -17.24 2.47
C LEU A 269 -3.20 -16.51 1.82
N THR A 270 -3.40 -15.98 0.61
CA THR A 270 -2.43 -15.10 -0.05
C THR A 270 -2.44 -13.71 0.60
N GLY A 271 -2.24 -13.69 1.91
CA GLY A 271 -2.40 -12.52 2.78
C GLY A 271 -1.31 -11.46 2.63
N GLY A 272 -0.35 -11.68 1.74
CA GLY A 272 0.62 -10.66 1.34
C GLY A 272 0.15 -9.78 0.18
N SER A 273 -0.89 -10.19 -0.58
CA SER A 273 -1.23 -9.53 -1.84
C SER A 273 -2.70 -9.63 -2.26
N MET A 274 -3.36 -10.79 -2.09
CA MET A 274 -4.63 -11.07 -2.77
C MET A 274 -5.83 -11.05 -1.80
N ILE A 275 -5.97 -9.95 -1.06
CA ILE A 275 -7.20 -9.60 -0.34
C ILE A 275 -7.91 -8.51 -1.13
N TRP A 276 -9.22 -8.70 -1.34
CA TRP A 276 -10.07 -7.86 -2.16
C TRP A 276 -11.17 -7.22 -1.31
N ALA A 277 -11.47 -5.97 -1.59
CA ALA A 277 -12.62 -5.28 -1.01
C ALA A 277 -13.05 -4.12 -1.91
N THR A 278 -14.26 -3.61 -1.73
CA THR A 278 -14.68 -2.36 -2.35
C THR A 278 -13.92 -1.17 -1.75
N ALA A 279 -13.89 -0.04 -2.45
CA ALA A 279 -13.27 1.17 -1.92
C ALA A 279 -13.90 1.61 -0.59
N ARG A 280 -15.22 1.48 -0.46
CA ARG A 280 -15.94 1.76 0.80
C ARG A 280 -15.49 0.85 1.95
N ASP A 281 -15.27 -0.44 1.66
CA ASP A 281 -14.81 -1.38 2.70
C ASP A 281 -13.35 -1.14 3.07
N TRP A 282 -12.48 -0.77 2.11
CA TRP A 282 -11.14 -0.30 2.42
C TRP A 282 -11.15 0.97 3.29
N ALA A 283 -12.09 1.88 3.08
CA ALA A 283 -12.27 3.07 3.93
C ALA A 283 -12.71 2.70 5.36
N LYS A 284 -13.65 1.74 5.52
CA LYS A 284 -14.01 1.20 6.85
C LYS A 284 -12.83 0.54 7.55
N PHE A 285 -11.96 -0.14 6.82
CA PHE A 285 -10.72 -0.69 7.37
C PHE A 285 -9.78 0.41 7.85
N GLY A 286 -9.63 1.49 7.08
CA GLY A 286 -8.90 2.69 7.49
C GLY A 286 -9.46 3.32 8.77
N GLU A 287 -10.79 3.49 8.86
CA GLU A 287 -11.46 3.99 10.06
C GLU A 287 -11.25 3.09 11.28
N PHE A 288 -11.31 1.77 11.10
CA PHE A 288 -10.99 0.81 12.16
C PHE A 288 -9.56 0.98 12.69
N LEU A 289 -8.59 1.17 11.81
CA LEU A 289 -7.19 1.43 12.20
C LEU A 289 -7.07 2.80 12.90
N ARG A 290 -7.74 3.84 12.39
CA ARG A 290 -7.78 5.19 12.99
C ARG A 290 -8.34 5.15 14.42
N HIS A 291 -9.36 4.33 14.66
CA HIS A 291 -9.95 4.08 15.97
C HIS A 291 -9.19 3.06 16.82
N LYS A 292 -7.91 2.79 16.48
CA LYS A 292 -7.03 1.88 17.23
C LYS A 292 -7.65 0.50 17.46
N GLY A 293 -8.24 -0.06 16.40
CA GLY A 293 -8.79 -1.42 16.43
C GLY A 293 -10.17 -1.55 17.07
N SER A 294 -10.93 -0.46 17.19
CA SER A 294 -12.31 -0.49 17.66
C SER A 294 -13.31 -0.08 16.57
N VAL A 295 -14.54 -0.59 16.66
CA VAL A 295 -15.67 -0.23 15.81
C VAL A 295 -16.96 -0.27 16.62
N GLY A 296 -17.80 0.76 16.50
CA GLY A 296 -19.08 0.85 17.21
C GLY A 296 -18.95 0.70 18.75
N GLY A 297 -17.83 1.12 19.32
CA GLY A 297 -17.55 0.99 20.76
C GLY A 297 -16.96 -0.36 21.18
N ALA A 298 -16.93 -1.37 20.28
CA ALA A 298 -16.32 -2.68 20.56
C ALA A 298 -14.84 -2.70 20.16
N GLN A 299 -13.97 -3.19 21.02
CA GLN A 299 -12.56 -3.42 20.74
C GLN A 299 -12.40 -4.76 20.03
N ILE A 300 -12.05 -4.76 18.74
CA ILE A 300 -11.93 -5.96 17.90
C ILE A 300 -10.51 -6.54 17.97
N VAL A 301 -9.49 -5.68 18.01
CA VAL A 301 -8.10 -6.04 18.28
C VAL A 301 -7.57 -5.07 19.34
N PRO A 302 -6.72 -5.50 20.29
CA PRO A 302 -6.26 -4.63 21.38
C PRO A 302 -5.63 -3.33 20.85
N ARG A 303 -5.93 -2.20 21.48
CA ARG A 303 -5.35 -0.88 21.16
C ARG A 303 -3.82 -0.95 21.07
N GLY A 304 -3.17 -1.59 22.02
CA GLY A 304 -1.72 -1.76 22.04
C GLY A 304 -1.16 -2.54 20.84
N TRP A 305 -2.01 -3.34 20.16
CA TRP A 305 -1.61 -4.01 18.93
C TRP A 305 -1.51 -3.03 17.76
N ILE A 306 -2.50 -2.15 17.58
CA ILE A 306 -2.43 -1.10 16.53
C ILE A 306 -1.27 -0.15 16.84
N GLU A 307 -1.04 0.19 18.11
CA GLU A 307 0.12 0.99 18.52
C GLU A 307 1.45 0.29 18.22
N PHE A 308 1.51 -1.04 18.32
CA PHE A 308 2.66 -1.83 17.87
C PHE A 308 2.80 -1.79 16.36
N MET A 309 1.70 -1.95 15.60
CA MET A 309 1.73 -1.89 14.14
C MET A 309 2.21 -0.52 13.61
N THR A 310 1.90 0.55 14.33
CA THR A 310 2.24 1.93 13.94
C THR A 310 3.48 2.49 14.66
N ARG A 311 4.23 1.66 15.38
CA ARG A 311 5.51 2.03 15.98
C ARG A 311 6.65 1.66 15.02
N PRO A 312 7.65 2.55 14.83
CA PRO A 312 8.79 2.26 13.97
C PRO A 312 9.47 0.93 14.29
N SER A 313 9.77 0.16 13.25
CA SER A 313 10.65 -1.00 13.33
C SER A 313 12.07 -0.53 13.70
N PRO A 314 12.81 -1.26 14.53
CA PRO A 314 14.17 -0.87 14.92
C PRO A 314 15.16 -0.67 13.76
N ARG A 315 14.83 -1.14 12.56
CA ARG A 315 15.68 -1.08 11.37
C ARG A 315 15.07 -0.31 10.21
N ALA A 316 13.85 0.23 10.37
CA ALA A 316 13.17 1.04 9.37
C ALA A 316 12.25 2.04 10.09
N PRO A 317 12.65 3.32 10.21
CA PRO A 317 11.84 4.33 10.89
C PRO A 317 10.52 4.62 10.16
N ASP A 318 10.47 4.37 8.86
CA ASP A 318 9.34 4.53 7.95
C ASP A 318 8.42 3.29 7.88
N TYR A 319 8.70 2.23 8.67
CA TYR A 319 7.91 0.99 8.67
C TYR A 319 7.64 0.50 10.09
N GLY A 320 6.41 0.05 10.32
CA GLY A 320 6.00 -0.56 11.59
C GLY A 320 5.92 -2.08 11.51
N ALA A 321 4.78 -2.65 11.88
CA ALA A 321 4.48 -4.05 11.67
C ALA A 321 3.42 -4.17 10.56
N MET A 322 3.86 -4.51 9.34
CA MET A 322 3.05 -4.59 8.12
C MET A 322 2.30 -3.28 7.79
N THR A 323 2.88 -2.14 8.15
CA THR A 323 2.26 -0.81 8.01
C THR A 323 3.35 0.23 7.71
N TRP A 324 3.15 1.07 6.70
CA TRP A 324 4.02 2.19 6.36
C TRP A 324 3.74 3.39 7.26
N LEU A 325 4.78 4.10 7.66
CA LEU A 325 4.72 5.27 8.53
C LEU A 325 5.19 6.51 7.79
N ASN A 326 4.53 7.64 8.01
CA ASN A 326 4.91 8.93 7.41
C ASN A 326 6.14 9.51 8.10
N ARG A 327 7.28 8.88 7.92
CA ARG A 327 8.57 9.25 8.51
C ARG A 327 9.67 9.09 7.47
N PRO A 328 10.75 9.89 7.55
CA PRO A 328 11.92 9.68 6.71
C PRO A 328 12.48 8.26 6.89
N SER A 329 12.80 7.60 5.79
CA SER A 329 13.31 6.22 5.84
C SER A 329 14.75 6.13 6.36
N GLY A 330 15.55 7.17 6.18
CA GLY A 330 17.00 7.11 6.34
C GLY A 330 17.71 6.41 5.18
N GLU A 331 16.98 6.03 4.14
CA GLU A 331 17.40 5.45 2.87
C GLU A 331 16.58 6.11 1.75
N ASP A 332 16.89 5.82 0.49
CA ASP A 332 16.14 6.36 -0.67
C ASP A 332 14.79 5.64 -0.87
N ARG A 333 13.91 5.69 0.16
CA ARG A 333 12.55 5.13 0.10
C ARG A 333 11.52 6.21 0.40
N ASP A 334 10.86 6.72 -0.62
CA ASP A 334 9.77 7.70 -0.52
C ASP A 334 8.43 7.01 -0.80
N VAL A 335 7.92 6.27 0.18
CA VAL A 335 6.63 5.57 0.07
C VAL A 335 5.46 6.48 0.41
N LEU A 336 5.66 7.40 1.35
CA LEU A 336 4.73 8.43 1.79
C LEU A 336 5.39 9.81 1.66
N PHE A 337 4.82 10.84 2.25
CA PHE A 337 5.19 12.25 2.11
C PHE A 337 5.60 12.86 3.47
N SER A 338 6.64 12.30 4.07
CA SER A 338 7.08 12.64 5.44
C SER A 338 7.36 14.13 5.67
N ASP A 339 7.74 14.86 4.62
CA ASP A 339 8.03 16.30 4.68
C ASP A 339 6.78 17.19 4.51
N GLN A 340 5.63 16.61 4.13
CA GLN A 340 4.41 17.36 3.78
C GLN A 340 3.19 16.96 4.59
N GLY A 341 3.30 16.01 5.49
CA GLY A 341 2.17 15.50 6.27
C GLY A 341 2.51 15.17 7.72
N PRO A 342 1.50 14.87 8.55
CA PRO A 342 1.70 14.57 9.96
C PRO A 342 2.58 13.34 10.18
N ALA A 343 3.51 13.40 11.13
CA ALA A 343 4.32 12.26 11.54
C ALA A 343 3.49 11.13 12.19
N SER A 344 2.25 11.41 12.57
CA SER A 344 1.27 10.47 13.11
C SER A 344 0.53 9.68 12.02
N LEU A 345 0.61 10.13 10.75
CA LEU A 345 0.00 9.47 9.61
C LEU A 345 0.71 8.14 9.32
N PHE A 346 -0.07 7.14 8.99
CA PHE A 346 0.41 5.84 8.54
C PHE A 346 -0.47 5.30 7.41
N ALA A 347 -0.03 4.26 6.73
CA ALA A 347 -0.77 3.74 5.59
C ALA A 347 -0.63 2.23 5.39
N ALA A 348 -1.68 1.62 4.86
CA ALA A 348 -1.58 0.42 4.07
C ALA A 348 -1.33 0.83 2.61
N VAL A 349 -0.27 0.28 1.99
CA VAL A 349 0.15 0.64 0.64
C VAL A 349 0.27 -0.62 -0.20
N GLY A 350 -0.26 -0.60 -1.42
CA GLY A 350 -0.24 -1.70 -2.36
C GLY A 350 0.42 -1.33 -3.69
N HIS A 351 0.84 -2.36 -4.41
CA HIS A 351 1.41 -2.25 -5.76
C HIS A 351 0.48 -1.44 -6.68
N LEU A 352 1.06 -0.72 -7.63
CA LEU A 352 0.35 0.16 -8.57
C LEU A 352 -0.46 1.28 -7.89
N GLY A 353 0.01 1.79 -6.76
CA GLY A 353 -0.57 2.99 -6.13
C GLY A 353 -1.89 2.76 -5.40
N GLN A 354 -2.10 1.59 -4.78
CA GLN A 354 -3.19 1.40 -3.84
C GLN A 354 -2.82 2.02 -2.50
N TYR A 355 -3.67 2.88 -1.96
CA TYR A 355 -3.42 3.55 -0.68
C TYR A 355 -4.66 3.53 0.22
N VAL A 356 -4.46 3.21 1.49
CA VAL A 356 -5.35 3.56 2.59
C VAL A 356 -4.51 4.38 3.56
N LEU A 357 -4.56 5.71 3.42
CA LEU A 357 -3.91 6.65 4.33
C LEU A 357 -4.78 6.84 5.57
N VAL A 358 -4.17 6.84 6.73
CA VAL A 358 -4.84 7.02 8.02
C VAL A 358 -4.12 8.11 8.80
N SER A 359 -4.79 9.22 9.08
CA SER A 359 -4.28 10.32 9.89
C SER A 359 -5.15 10.51 11.13
N PRO A 360 -4.77 9.92 12.29
CA PRO A 360 -5.58 10.03 13.51
C PRO A 360 -5.73 11.47 14.02
N GLY A 361 -4.67 12.28 13.97
CA GLY A 361 -4.67 13.68 14.41
C GLY A 361 -5.60 14.57 13.59
N GLN A 362 -5.79 14.25 12.31
CA GLN A 362 -6.70 14.97 11.41
C GLN A 362 -8.08 14.31 11.32
N LYS A 363 -8.32 13.22 12.03
CA LYS A 363 -9.55 12.37 11.90
C LYS A 363 -9.84 11.96 10.46
N LEU A 364 -8.79 11.72 9.66
CA LEU A 364 -8.86 11.56 8.22
C LEU A 364 -8.48 10.14 7.79
N VAL A 365 -9.21 9.62 6.80
CA VAL A 365 -8.84 8.45 6.01
C VAL A 365 -8.97 8.80 4.53
N VAL A 366 -7.95 8.50 3.74
CA VAL A 366 -7.98 8.67 2.28
C VAL A 366 -7.70 7.33 1.64
N VAL A 367 -8.62 6.87 0.79
CA VAL A 367 -8.46 5.67 -0.03
C VAL A 367 -8.28 6.10 -1.48
N ARG A 368 -7.22 5.64 -2.11
CA ARG A 368 -7.04 5.75 -3.55
C ARG A 368 -6.74 4.37 -4.12
N LEU A 369 -7.49 3.97 -5.14
CA LEU A 369 -7.34 2.69 -5.83
C LEU A 369 -7.22 2.95 -7.34
N GLY A 370 -6.28 2.26 -7.99
CA GLY A 370 -6.03 2.52 -9.41
C GLY A 370 -4.84 1.75 -9.96
N LYS A 371 -4.19 2.33 -10.99
CA LYS A 371 -2.99 1.80 -11.59
C LYS A 371 -2.02 2.96 -11.87
N THR A 372 -0.95 3.03 -11.09
CA THR A 372 0.12 4.02 -11.18
C THR A 372 1.45 3.27 -11.20
N ASP A 373 2.23 3.45 -12.21
CA ASP A 373 3.54 2.82 -12.34
C ASP A 373 4.59 3.48 -11.43
N ASP A 374 5.73 2.84 -11.21
CA ASP A 374 6.76 3.32 -10.28
C ASP A 374 7.28 4.73 -10.64
N ALA A 375 7.33 5.08 -11.94
CA ALA A 375 7.77 6.40 -12.40
C ALA A 375 6.77 7.53 -12.07
N GLU A 376 5.49 7.23 -12.01
CA GLU A 376 4.39 8.17 -11.73
C GLU A 376 4.13 8.30 -10.21
N ARG A 377 4.61 7.35 -9.41
CA ARG A 377 4.34 7.29 -7.96
C ARG A 377 4.70 8.56 -7.20
N PRO A 378 5.84 9.24 -7.42
CA PRO A 378 6.15 10.47 -6.70
C PRO A 378 5.10 11.57 -6.90
N ALA A 379 4.58 11.73 -8.13
CA ALA A 379 3.54 12.68 -8.44
C ALA A 379 2.20 12.31 -7.75
N LEU A 380 1.83 11.01 -7.74
CA LEU A 380 0.66 10.53 -7.03
C LEU A 380 0.77 10.79 -5.51
N VAL A 381 1.93 10.51 -4.91
CA VAL A 381 2.19 10.72 -3.48
C VAL A 381 2.04 12.21 -3.13
N ALA A 382 2.57 13.13 -3.97
CA ALA A 382 2.39 14.57 -3.80
C ALA A 382 0.91 14.99 -3.90
N ALA A 383 0.16 14.46 -4.87
CA ALA A 383 -1.27 14.76 -5.00
C ALA A 383 -2.10 14.24 -3.81
N LEU A 384 -1.73 13.10 -3.23
CA LEU A 384 -2.35 12.61 -2.00
C LEU A 384 -2.02 13.50 -0.78
N ALA A 385 -0.80 14.03 -0.72
CA ALA A 385 -0.40 14.98 0.32
C ALA A 385 -1.21 16.28 0.27
N GLU A 386 -1.58 16.76 -0.93
CA GLU A 386 -2.46 17.92 -1.12
C GLU A 386 -3.82 17.72 -0.45
N ILE A 387 -4.43 16.53 -0.58
CA ILE A 387 -5.70 16.21 0.10
C ILE A 387 -5.51 16.24 1.63
N VAL A 388 -4.43 15.61 2.13
CA VAL A 388 -4.15 15.55 3.57
C VAL A 388 -3.91 16.94 4.15
N ALA A 389 -3.26 17.85 3.40
CA ALA A 389 -2.97 19.22 3.81
C ALA A 389 -4.21 20.11 3.98
N LEU A 390 -5.37 19.71 3.40
CA LEU A 390 -6.62 20.44 3.57
C LEU A 390 -7.22 20.32 4.99
N TYR A 391 -6.76 19.33 5.77
CA TYR A 391 -7.30 19.03 7.08
C TYR A 391 -6.28 19.38 8.17
N PRO A 392 -6.61 20.26 9.14
CA PRO A 392 -5.69 20.59 10.23
C PRO A 392 -5.57 19.43 11.23
N GLU A 393 -4.43 19.30 11.89
CA GLU A 393 -4.31 18.45 13.09
C GLU A 393 -5.10 19.05 14.25
N THR A 394 -5.85 18.22 14.99
CA THR A 394 -6.73 18.65 16.11
C THR A 394 -6.21 18.12 17.44
#